data_ed963f331b21a9589dd900fdb1f3874e
#
_entry.id   ed963f331b21a9589dd900fdb1f3874e
#
_cell.length_a   1.000
_cell.length_b   1.000
_cell.length_c   1.000
_cell.angle_alpha   90.00
_cell.angle_beta   90.00
_cell.angle_gamma   90.00
#
_symmetry.space_group_name_H-M   'P 1'
#
loop_
_entity.id
_entity.type
_entity.pdbx_description
1 polymer ?
#
loop_
_entity_poly.entity_id
_entity_poly.type
_entity_poly.pdbx_seq_one_letter_code
_entity_poly.pdbx_strand_id
1 'polypeptide(L)'
;MATHYAGMPGIGVDAIMATRFYLSIPDPGALSAAGAFAFRSQGPEGMAEELQAALREDALFQRWRAAQDDPDAVDPGLGATDPAATVRGEQHDLKIDLIAITSIPGTILKHRLRLLAGNGWELRDVSAA
;
A
#
# COMPACT_ATOMS: atom_id res chain seq x y z
N MET A 1 -4.73 33.60 -7.06
CA MET A 1 -4.79 33.29 -7.32
C MET A 1 -4.72 32.79 -7.49
N ALA A 2 -4.70 32.43 -7.22
CA ALA A 2 -4.75 31.76 -7.55
C ALA A 2 -4.63 31.21 -7.67
N THR A 3 -4.77 31.02 -7.58
CA THR A 3 -4.82 30.40 -7.90
C THR A 3 -4.49 29.97 -8.07
N HIS A 4 -4.55 29.88 -7.97
CA HIS A 4 -4.50 29.33 -8.33
C HIS A 4 -4.32 28.92 -8.16
N TYR A 5 -4.48 28.90 -7.96
CA TYR A 5 -4.68 28.38 -8.05
C TYR A 5 -4.92 28.17 -7.62
N ALA A 6 -5.25 28.22 -7.36
CA ALA A 6 -5.81 27.88 -7.06
C ALA A 6 -5.96 27.53 -6.78
N GLY A 7 -6.13 27.46 -6.76
CA GLY A 7 -6.60 26.97 -6.56
C GLY A 7 -6.39 26.58 -6.37
N MET A 8 -6.64 26.34 -6.42
CA MET A 8 -6.71 25.78 -6.28
C MET A 8 -6.59 25.44 -5.75
N PRO A 9 -7.01 25.37 -5.89
CA PRO A 9 -6.78 24.85 -4.75
C PRO A 9 -6.82 23.48 -4.30
N GLY A 10 -7.18 23.02 -3.78
CA GLY A 10 -7.22 21.79 -3.05
C GLY A 10 -6.81 20.61 -3.86
N ILE A 11 -7.04 20.66 -5.08
CA ILE A 11 -6.79 19.59 -6.03
C ILE A 11 -5.30 19.28 -6.16
N GLY A 12 -4.52 20.28 -6.33
CA GLY A 12 -3.08 20.09 -6.46
C GLY A 12 -2.43 19.66 -5.16
N VAL A 13 -3.10 19.93 -4.04
CA VAL A 13 -2.56 19.59 -2.74
C VAL A 13 -2.41 18.07 -2.59
N ASP A 14 -3.41 17.30 -3.03
CA ASP A 14 -3.33 15.84 -2.91
C ASP A 14 -2.15 15.28 -3.70
N ALA A 15 -1.94 15.78 -4.91
CA ALA A 15 -0.81 15.34 -5.72
C ALA A 15 0.52 15.74 -5.09
N ILE A 16 0.59 16.94 -4.49
CA ILE A 16 1.79 17.43 -3.82
C ILE A 16 2.12 16.61 -2.59
N MET A 17 1.08 16.12 -1.91
CA MET A 17 1.24 15.37 -0.67
C MET A 17 1.55 13.88 -0.89
N ALA A 18 1.55 13.42 -2.13
CA ALA A 18 1.85 12.04 -2.42
C ALA A 18 3.33 11.73 -2.13
N THR A 19 3.56 10.52 -1.66
CA THR A 19 4.90 10.03 -1.32
C THR A 19 5.19 8.79 -2.16
N ARG A 20 6.46 8.61 -2.52
CA ARG A 20 6.93 7.43 -3.23
C ARG A 20 7.63 6.52 -2.24
N PHE A 21 7.14 5.29 -2.11
CA PHE A 21 7.71 4.27 -1.24
C PHE A 21 8.37 3.19 -2.08
N TYR A 22 9.64 2.92 -1.80
CA TYR A 22 10.39 1.83 -2.44
C TYR A 22 10.41 0.64 -1.50
N LEU A 23 9.74 -0.44 -1.90
CA LEU A 23 9.55 -1.63 -1.09
C LEU A 23 10.24 -2.81 -1.77
N SER A 24 10.73 -3.75 -0.98
CA SER A 24 11.33 -4.97 -1.49
C SER A 24 10.69 -6.18 -0.83
N ILE A 25 10.41 -7.20 -1.64
CA ILE A 25 9.96 -8.51 -1.19
C ILE A 25 11.11 -9.49 -1.48
N PRO A 26 11.96 -9.79 -0.49
CA PRO A 26 13.15 -10.62 -0.74
C PRO A 26 12.85 -12.05 -1.14
N ASP A 27 11.76 -12.62 -0.62
CA ASP A 27 11.40 -14.00 -0.90
C ASP A 27 9.90 -14.12 -1.19
N PRO A 28 9.48 -13.84 -2.43
CA PRO A 28 8.05 -13.89 -2.78
C PRO A 28 7.43 -15.27 -2.57
N GLY A 29 8.22 -16.33 -2.72
CA GLY A 29 7.70 -17.69 -2.57
C GLY A 29 7.31 -18.05 -1.15
N ALA A 30 7.81 -17.32 -0.15
CA ALA A 30 7.52 -17.58 1.25
C ALA A 30 6.30 -16.82 1.78
N LEU A 31 5.70 -15.93 0.99
CA LEU A 31 4.65 -15.03 1.48
C LEU A 31 3.35 -15.74 1.82
N SER A 32 3.09 -16.91 1.23
CA SER A 32 1.88 -17.67 1.55
C SER A 32 1.80 -18.02 3.04
N ALA A 33 2.94 -18.07 3.72
CA ALA A 33 2.99 -18.31 5.17
C ALA A 33 2.53 -17.10 5.98
N ALA A 34 2.35 -15.93 5.36
CA ALA A 34 1.91 -14.73 6.06
C ALA A 34 0.44 -14.77 6.49
N GLY A 35 -0.34 -15.75 6.02
CA GLY A 35 -1.70 -15.97 6.49
C GLY A 35 -2.76 -15.76 5.42
N ALA A 36 -4.01 -15.65 5.87
CA ALA A 36 -5.18 -15.65 4.99
C ALA A 36 -5.27 -14.42 4.07
N PHE A 37 -4.57 -13.35 4.41
CA PHE A 37 -4.62 -12.10 3.64
C PHE A 37 -3.38 -11.90 2.77
N ALA A 38 -2.47 -12.86 2.74
CA ALA A 38 -1.21 -12.76 2.00
C ALA A 38 -1.44 -12.54 0.50
N PHE A 39 -0.44 -11.96 -0.15
CA PHE A 39 -0.44 -11.85 -1.61
C PHE A 39 -0.73 -13.21 -2.23
N ARG A 40 -1.59 -13.21 -3.24
CA ARG A 40 -1.91 -14.41 -4.01
C ARG A 40 -0.96 -14.61 -5.18
N SER A 41 -0.50 -13.51 -5.75
CA SER A 41 0.47 -13.53 -6.83
C SER A 41 1.89 -13.68 -6.30
N GLN A 42 2.75 -14.29 -7.09
CA GLN A 42 4.19 -14.37 -6.79
C GLN A 42 5.03 -13.61 -7.82
N GLY A 43 4.38 -12.94 -8.76
CA GLY A 43 5.06 -12.16 -9.78
C GLY A 43 4.94 -10.65 -9.51
N PRO A 44 5.81 -9.85 -10.12
CA PRO A 44 5.86 -8.40 -9.82
C PRO A 44 4.60 -7.66 -10.23
N GLU A 45 4.01 -7.99 -11.38
CA GLU A 45 2.82 -7.29 -11.86
C GLU A 45 1.60 -7.60 -11.00
N GLY A 46 1.39 -8.89 -10.70
CA GLY A 46 0.26 -9.30 -9.88
C GLY A 46 0.34 -8.76 -8.47
N MET A 47 1.53 -8.78 -7.86
CA MET A 47 1.72 -8.22 -6.53
C MET A 47 1.49 -6.71 -6.53
N ALA A 48 1.96 -6.01 -7.57
CA ALA A 48 1.72 -4.58 -7.70
C ALA A 48 0.22 -4.28 -7.80
N GLU A 49 -0.53 -5.06 -8.58
CA GLU A 49 -1.97 -4.90 -8.70
C GLU A 49 -2.68 -5.14 -7.37
N GLU A 50 -2.27 -6.17 -6.64
CA GLU A 50 -2.89 -6.47 -5.35
C GLU A 50 -2.64 -5.36 -4.33
N LEU A 51 -1.42 -4.84 -4.27
CA LEU A 51 -1.11 -3.73 -3.37
C LEU A 51 -1.86 -2.47 -3.80
N GLN A 52 -1.91 -2.18 -5.10
CA GLN A 52 -2.62 -1.01 -5.61
C GLN A 52 -4.10 -1.08 -5.24
N ALA A 53 -4.72 -2.23 -5.41
CA ALA A 53 -6.13 -2.41 -5.02
C ALA A 53 -6.30 -2.21 -3.51
N ALA A 54 -5.37 -2.72 -2.72
CA ALA A 54 -5.41 -2.59 -1.26
C ALA A 54 -5.26 -1.14 -0.80
N LEU A 55 -4.61 -0.29 -1.59
CA LEU A 55 -4.46 1.14 -1.27
C LEU A 55 -5.64 1.95 -1.79
N ARG A 56 -6.22 1.58 -2.91
CA ARG A 56 -7.32 2.32 -3.52
C ARG A 56 -8.68 2.02 -2.88
N GLU A 57 -8.83 0.84 -2.31
CA GLU A 57 -10.11 0.35 -1.78
C GLU A 57 -9.90 -0.21 -0.39
N ASP A 58 -10.96 -0.27 0.40
CA ASP A 58 -10.88 -0.76 1.78
C ASP A 58 -11.30 -2.23 1.94
N ALA A 59 -11.51 -2.96 0.85
CA ALA A 59 -12.00 -4.33 0.91
C ALA A 59 -11.10 -5.25 1.74
N LEU A 60 -9.78 -5.17 1.53
CA LEU A 60 -8.83 -5.97 2.30
C LEU A 60 -8.89 -5.60 3.78
N PHE A 61 -8.91 -4.31 4.09
CA PHE A 61 -8.99 -3.84 5.46
C PHE A 61 -10.26 -4.35 6.15
N GLN A 62 -11.41 -4.27 5.48
CA GLN A 62 -12.66 -4.70 6.07
C GLN A 62 -12.70 -6.20 6.33
N ARG A 63 -12.12 -7.00 5.43
CA ARG A 63 -12.02 -8.46 5.65
C ARG A 63 -11.14 -8.75 6.87
N TRP A 64 -10.01 -8.06 6.98
CA TRP A 64 -9.13 -8.22 8.13
C TRP A 64 -9.81 -7.78 9.42
N ARG A 65 -10.48 -6.63 9.39
CA ARG A 65 -11.18 -6.10 10.56
C ARG A 65 -12.22 -7.08 11.08
N ALA A 66 -13.00 -7.65 10.17
CA ALA A 66 -14.05 -8.60 10.53
C ALA A 66 -13.50 -9.87 11.18
N ALA A 67 -12.24 -10.20 10.94
CA ALA A 67 -11.59 -11.37 11.51
C ALA A 67 -10.99 -11.11 12.89
N GLN A 68 -11.01 -9.88 13.38
CA GLN A 68 -10.47 -9.55 14.70
C GLN A 68 -11.46 -9.93 15.80
N ASP A 69 -10.94 -10.17 17.01
CA ASP A 69 -11.78 -10.53 18.17
C ASP A 69 -12.80 -9.45 18.49
N ASP A 70 -12.39 -8.19 18.36
CA ASP A 70 -13.28 -7.04 18.59
C ASP A 70 -13.16 -6.07 17.43
N PRO A 71 -13.93 -6.30 16.35
CA PRO A 71 -13.86 -5.43 15.17
C PRO A 71 -14.16 -3.96 15.48
N ASP A 72 -15.00 -3.68 16.46
CA ASP A 72 -15.36 -2.30 16.80
C ASP A 72 -14.22 -1.56 17.50
N ALA A 73 -13.26 -2.29 18.07
CA ALA A 73 -12.10 -1.68 18.70
C ALA A 73 -10.99 -1.34 17.71
N VAL A 74 -11.11 -1.78 16.47
CA VAL A 74 -10.11 -1.47 15.43
C VAL A 74 -10.21 0.00 15.04
N ASP A 75 -9.07 0.68 14.99
CA ASP A 75 -9.01 2.08 14.56
C ASP A 75 -9.46 2.19 13.09
N PRO A 76 -10.58 2.88 12.81
CA PRO A 76 -11.05 3.02 11.42
C PRO A 76 -10.08 3.79 10.53
N GLY A 77 -9.18 4.59 11.11
CA GLY A 77 -8.16 5.29 10.34
C GLY A 77 -7.19 4.36 9.62
N LEU A 78 -7.03 3.13 10.12
CA LEU A 78 -6.20 2.13 9.44
C LEU A 78 -6.77 1.72 8.08
N GLY A 79 -8.04 1.98 7.84
CA GLY A 79 -8.71 1.67 6.58
C GLY A 79 -8.65 2.80 5.54
N ALA A 80 -7.83 3.81 5.77
CA ALA A 80 -7.70 4.92 4.83
C ALA A 80 -7.38 4.41 3.42
N THR A 81 -7.94 5.08 2.42
CA THR A 81 -7.76 4.71 1.02
C THR A 81 -7.29 5.92 0.21
N ASP A 82 -6.71 5.62 -0.94
CA ASP A 82 -6.26 6.62 -1.89
C ASP A 82 -6.60 6.13 -3.31
N PRO A 83 -7.72 6.59 -3.89
CA PRO A 83 -8.12 6.14 -5.22
C PRO A 83 -7.10 6.47 -6.32
N ALA A 84 -6.20 7.41 -6.06
CA ALA A 84 -5.16 7.78 -7.02
C ALA A 84 -3.85 7.03 -6.82
N ALA A 85 -3.77 6.14 -5.83
CA ALA A 85 -2.55 5.37 -5.57
C ALA A 85 -2.15 4.54 -6.78
N THR A 86 -0.86 4.49 -7.06
CA THR A 86 -0.31 3.64 -8.12
C THR A 86 0.80 2.77 -7.54
N VAL A 87 0.90 1.55 -8.04
CA VAL A 87 1.97 0.64 -7.65
C VAL A 87 2.54 -0.03 -8.90
N ARG A 88 3.87 -0.05 -8.98
CA ARG A 88 4.60 -0.70 -10.06
C ARG A 88 5.50 -1.77 -9.46
N GLY A 89 5.61 -2.91 -10.13
CA GLY A 89 6.44 -4.03 -9.69
C GLY A 89 7.55 -4.32 -10.66
N GLU A 90 8.73 -4.67 -10.13
CA GLU A 90 9.89 -5.05 -10.91
C GLU A 90 10.54 -6.27 -10.28
N GLN A 91 11.04 -7.18 -11.12
CA GLN A 91 11.73 -8.38 -10.65
C GLN A 91 13.23 -8.17 -10.77
N HIS A 92 13.95 -8.44 -9.69
CA HIS A 92 15.41 -8.39 -9.65
C HIS A 92 15.91 -9.71 -9.06
N ASP A 93 16.34 -10.62 -9.94
CA ASP A 93 16.70 -11.97 -9.56
C ASP A 93 15.53 -12.67 -8.84
N LEU A 94 15.69 -13.03 -7.58
CA LEU A 94 14.67 -13.73 -6.83
C LEU A 94 13.77 -12.81 -6.04
N LYS A 95 14.07 -11.52 -5.98
CA LYS A 95 13.27 -10.57 -5.21
C LYS A 95 12.42 -9.68 -6.10
N ILE A 96 11.37 -9.13 -5.52
CA ILE A 96 10.45 -8.22 -6.20
C ILE A 96 10.52 -6.87 -5.53
N ASP A 97 10.66 -5.81 -6.33
CA ASP A 97 10.58 -4.43 -5.86
C ASP A 97 9.20 -3.88 -6.22
N LEU A 98 8.58 -3.22 -5.26
CA LEU A 98 7.30 -2.55 -5.45
C LEU A 98 7.50 -1.06 -5.19
N ILE A 99 7.09 -0.24 -6.15
CA ILE A 99 7.18 1.22 -6.02
C ILE A 99 5.75 1.74 -5.91
N ALA A 100 5.38 2.22 -4.72
CA ALA A 100 4.05 2.72 -4.44
C ALA A 100 4.07 4.24 -4.33
N ILE A 101 3.18 4.90 -5.05
CA ILE A 101 2.99 6.35 -4.97
C ILE A 101 1.59 6.58 -4.41
N THR A 102 1.52 7.18 -3.23
CA THR A 102 0.25 7.31 -2.52
C THR A 102 0.29 8.45 -1.50
N SER A 103 -0.87 9.01 -1.22
CA SER A 103 -1.04 9.97 -0.13
C SER A 103 -1.30 9.30 1.22
N ILE A 104 -1.45 7.98 1.26
CA ILE A 104 -1.65 7.25 2.50
C ILE A 104 -0.40 7.37 3.38
N PRO A 105 -0.56 7.70 4.68
CA PRO A 105 0.58 7.79 5.59
C PRO A 105 1.36 6.49 5.69
N GLY A 106 2.67 6.60 5.90
CA GLY A 106 3.55 5.43 5.95
C GLY A 106 3.15 4.39 6.99
N THR A 107 2.64 4.83 8.14
CA THR A 107 2.19 3.90 9.18
C THR A 107 1.02 3.02 8.72
N ILE A 108 0.11 3.59 7.95
CA ILE A 108 -1.03 2.87 7.41
C ILE A 108 -0.59 1.96 6.26
N LEU A 109 0.30 2.43 5.40
CA LEU A 109 0.88 1.60 4.35
C LEU A 109 1.57 0.37 4.93
N LYS A 110 2.35 0.54 5.99
CA LYS A 110 3.03 -0.57 6.65
C LYS A 110 2.05 -1.56 7.23
N HIS A 111 0.96 -1.09 7.80
CA HIS A 111 -0.10 -1.98 8.29
C HIS A 111 -0.67 -2.82 7.14
N ARG A 112 -0.95 -2.18 6.01
CA ARG A 112 -1.47 -2.86 4.84
C ARG A 112 -0.49 -3.93 4.32
N LEU A 113 0.81 -3.59 4.31
CA LEU A 113 1.86 -4.54 3.90
C LEU A 113 1.97 -5.73 4.85
N ARG A 114 1.75 -5.53 6.15
CA ARG A 114 1.76 -6.66 7.09
C ARG A 114 0.64 -7.65 6.79
N LEU A 115 -0.51 -7.18 6.33
CA LEU A 115 -1.59 -8.07 5.92
C LEU A 115 -1.20 -8.91 4.71
N LEU A 116 -0.54 -8.29 3.74
CA LEU A 116 -0.23 -8.91 2.46
C LEU A 116 1.07 -9.73 2.49
N ALA A 117 2.02 -9.34 3.31
CA ALA A 117 3.36 -9.92 3.28
C ALA A 117 3.91 -10.31 4.65
N GLY A 118 3.14 -10.12 5.73
CA GLY A 118 3.61 -10.41 7.07
C GLY A 118 4.89 -9.65 7.38
N ASN A 119 5.98 -10.35 7.65
CA ASN A 119 7.30 -9.77 7.87
C ASN A 119 8.20 -9.88 6.64
N GLY A 120 7.67 -10.33 5.51
CA GLY A 120 8.44 -10.63 4.30
C GLY A 120 8.65 -9.44 3.37
N TRP A 121 8.68 -8.23 3.90
CA TRP A 121 8.89 -7.01 3.11
C TRP A 121 9.87 -6.08 3.82
N GLU A 122 10.49 -5.20 3.03
CA GLU A 122 11.41 -4.19 3.55
C GLU A 122 11.10 -2.84 2.91
N LEU A 123 11.15 -1.79 3.70
CA LEU A 123 11.09 -0.42 3.18
C LEU A 123 12.51 0.01 2.85
N ARG A 124 12.77 0.28 1.58
CA ARG A 124 14.12 0.61 1.10
C ARG A 124 14.37 2.10 1.04
N ASP A 125 13.35 2.88 0.67
CA ASP A 125 13.51 4.32 0.53
C ASP A 125 12.14 4.99 0.50
N VAL A 126 12.13 6.27 0.85
CA VAL A 126 10.94 7.12 0.83
C VAL A 126 11.34 8.46 0.24
N SER A 127 10.58 8.95 -0.74
CA SER A 127 10.83 10.25 -1.34
C SER A 127 9.52 10.93 -1.70
N ALA A 128 9.59 12.23 -1.94
CA ALA A 128 8.43 12.96 -2.46
C ALA A 128 8.14 12.48 -3.88
N ALA A 129 6.86 12.33 -4.18
CA ALA A 129 6.45 11.90 -5.52
C ALA A 129 6.35 13.08 -6.47
#